data_ab87e8600f177a36001f6eab7e20e6da
#
_entry.id   ab87e8600f177a36001f6eab7e20e6da
#
_cell.length_a   1.000
_cell.length_b   1.000
_cell.length_c   1.000
_cell.angle_alpha   90.00
_cell.angle_beta   90.00
_cell.angle_gamma   90.00
#
_symmetry.space_group_name_H-M   'P 1'
#
loop_
_entity.id
_entity.type
_entity.pdbx_description
1 polymer ?
#
loop_
_entity_poly.entity_id
_entity_poly.type
_entity_poly.pdbx_seq_one_letter_code
_entity_poly.pdbx_strand_id
1 'polypeptide(L)'
;MTEEVFPLEVNGARGEVALRIGKTPVVIAATMAGLAAVSTRLECKSLADLFVRLSGVEAAATMAAIELLTVRGDKAAAIAALKLKDFKACADAFALALSHHFDGEPKND
;
A
#
# COMPACT_ATOMS: atom_id res chain seq x y z
N MET A 1 -15.40 -25.11 -3.83
CA MET A 1 -15.06 -23.91 -4.14
C MET A 1 -13.63 -23.69 -4.25
N THR A 2 -13.22 -22.99 -5.15
CA THR A 2 -11.86 -22.82 -5.37
C THR A 2 -11.38 -21.58 -4.74
N GLU A 3 -10.28 -21.67 -4.02
CA GLU A 3 -9.73 -20.52 -3.49
C GLU A 3 -9.09 -19.76 -4.53
N GLU A 4 -9.24 -18.46 -4.53
CA GLU A 4 -8.62 -17.65 -5.49
C GLU A 4 -7.21 -17.40 -5.09
N VAL A 5 -6.29 -17.69 -5.94
CA VAL A 5 -4.89 -17.48 -5.65
C VAL A 5 -4.49 -16.11 -6.15
N PHE A 6 -3.77 -15.35 -5.32
CA PHE A 6 -3.32 -14.04 -5.74
C PHE A 6 -2.31 -14.22 -6.88
N PRO A 7 -2.53 -13.56 -8.01
CA PRO A 7 -1.72 -13.87 -9.20
C PRO A 7 -0.32 -13.30 -9.22
N LEU A 8 0.01 -12.41 -8.31
CA LEU A 8 1.34 -11.82 -8.29
C LEU A 8 2.14 -12.35 -7.12
N GLU A 9 3.44 -12.37 -7.28
CA GLU A 9 4.32 -12.81 -6.22
C GLU A 9 4.33 -11.79 -5.10
N VAL A 10 4.22 -12.24 -3.87
CA VAL A 10 4.24 -11.38 -2.69
C VAL A 10 5.28 -11.91 -1.73
N ASN A 11 6.27 -11.10 -1.44
CA ASN A 11 7.31 -11.50 -0.51
C ASN A 11 7.08 -10.82 0.83
N GLY A 12 6.36 -11.50 1.71
CA GLY A 12 6.02 -10.96 3.02
C GLY A 12 7.23 -10.67 3.87
N ALA A 13 8.31 -11.43 3.67
CA ALA A 13 9.53 -11.20 4.46
C ALA A 13 10.15 -9.86 4.13
N ARG A 14 9.87 -9.32 2.94
CA ARG A 14 10.35 -8.01 2.59
C ARG A 14 9.33 -6.94 2.85
N GLY A 15 8.23 -7.25 3.50
CA GLY A 15 7.21 -6.27 3.81
C GLY A 15 6.24 -6.02 2.69
N GLU A 16 6.20 -6.89 1.70
CA GLU A 16 5.25 -6.74 0.60
C GLU A 16 3.87 -7.20 1.02
N VAL A 17 2.86 -6.52 0.56
CA VAL A 17 1.48 -6.80 0.92
C VAL A 17 0.63 -6.87 -0.34
N ALA A 18 -0.19 -7.90 -0.43
CA ALA A 18 -1.10 -8.06 -1.55
C ALA A 18 -2.30 -7.13 -1.40
N LEU A 19 -2.75 -6.57 -2.49
CA LEU A 19 -3.90 -5.69 -2.47
C LEU A 19 -4.68 -5.85 -3.77
N ARG A 20 -5.98 -6.03 -3.68
CA ARG A 20 -6.81 -6.05 -4.86
C ARG A 20 -7.70 -4.83 -4.85
N ILE A 21 -7.76 -4.14 -5.99
CA ILE A 21 -8.63 -3.00 -6.15
C ILE A 21 -9.57 -3.36 -7.27
N GLY A 22 -10.82 -3.63 -6.93
CA GLY A 22 -11.73 -4.22 -7.88
C GLY A 22 -11.18 -5.59 -8.26
N LYS A 23 -10.88 -5.78 -9.53
CA LYS A 23 -10.29 -7.02 -9.99
C LYS A 23 -8.81 -6.89 -10.28
N THR A 24 -8.23 -5.75 -9.97
CA THR A 24 -6.84 -5.50 -10.30
C THR A 24 -5.94 -5.82 -9.12
N PRO A 25 -5.04 -6.79 -9.25
CA PRO A 25 -4.11 -7.10 -8.16
C PRO A 25 -2.87 -6.23 -8.24
N VAL A 26 -2.40 -5.79 -7.11
CA VAL A 26 -1.12 -5.09 -7.02
C VAL A 26 -0.43 -5.55 -5.74
N VAL A 27 0.86 -5.33 -5.68
CA VAL A 27 1.64 -5.62 -4.48
C VAL A 27 2.26 -4.30 -4.05
N ILE A 28 2.09 -3.95 -2.80
CA ILE A 28 2.62 -2.70 -2.27
C ILE A 28 3.66 -2.98 -1.21
N ALA A 29 4.54 -2.04 -1.00
CA ALA A 29 5.53 -2.13 0.07
C ALA A 29 5.88 -0.72 0.51
N ALA A 30 6.04 -0.53 1.81
CA ALA A 30 6.38 0.78 2.35
C ALA A 30 7.89 0.97 2.34
N THR A 31 8.45 1.12 1.15
CA THR A 31 9.88 1.36 1.03
C THR A 31 10.18 2.79 1.41
N MET A 32 11.41 3.04 1.83
CA MET A 32 11.77 4.41 2.21
C MET A 32 11.60 5.38 1.05
N ALA A 33 12.01 4.96 -0.14
CA ALA A 33 11.84 5.82 -1.31
C ALA A 33 10.37 6.08 -1.60
N GLY A 34 9.53 5.06 -1.49
CA GLY A 34 8.12 5.22 -1.72
C GLY A 34 7.48 6.12 -0.68
N LEU A 35 7.82 5.92 0.59
CA LEU A 35 7.27 6.76 1.65
C LEU A 35 7.69 8.21 1.48
N ALA A 36 8.94 8.44 1.12
CA ALA A 36 9.39 9.81 0.89
C ALA A 36 8.64 10.45 -0.27
N ALA A 37 8.38 9.68 -1.32
CA ALA A 37 7.66 10.20 -2.47
C ALA A 37 6.21 10.54 -2.11
N VAL A 38 5.55 9.69 -1.32
CA VAL A 38 4.18 9.96 -0.89
C VAL A 38 4.16 11.19 0.00
N SER A 39 5.10 11.27 0.92
CA SER A 39 5.17 12.39 1.84
C SER A 39 5.34 13.71 1.09
N THR A 40 6.18 13.70 0.08
CA THR A 40 6.40 14.89 -0.72
C THR A 40 5.13 15.22 -1.53
N ARG A 41 4.51 14.21 -2.12
CA ARG A 41 3.32 14.44 -2.92
C ARG A 41 2.19 15.04 -2.08
N LEU A 42 2.06 14.58 -0.85
CA LEU A 42 0.99 15.03 0.02
C LEU A 42 1.40 16.18 0.92
N GLU A 43 2.66 16.60 0.83
CA GLU A 43 3.18 17.69 1.65
C GLU A 43 3.01 17.40 3.13
N CYS A 44 3.29 16.17 3.50
CA CYS A 44 3.22 15.77 4.89
C CYS A 44 4.35 16.41 5.67
N LYS A 45 4.10 16.78 6.91
CA LYS A 45 5.08 17.46 7.71
C LYS A 45 5.87 16.53 8.61
N SER A 46 5.38 15.30 8.76
CA SER A 46 6.07 14.35 9.63
C SER A 46 5.61 12.96 9.26
N LEU A 47 6.28 11.96 9.79
CA LEU A 47 5.89 10.59 9.60
C LEU A 47 4.54 10.31 10.24
N ALA A 48 4.27 10.94 11.37
CA ALA A 48 2.98 10.79 12.02
C ALA A 48 1.87 11.33 11.12
N ASP A 49 2.12 12.45 10.46
CA ASP A 49 1.17 13.02 9.54
C ASP A 49 0.91 12.07 8.37
N LEU A 50 1.97 11.47 7.83
CA LEU A 50 1.84 10.52 6.75
C LEU A 50 0.99 9.33 7.17
N PHE A 51 1.22 8.80 8.37
CA PHE A 51 0.46 7.71 8.91
C PHE A 51 -1.01 8.03 8.97
N VAL A 52 -1.34 9.19 9.51
CA VAL A 52 -2.72 9.62 9.65
C VAL A 52 -3.37 9.72 8.27
N ARG A 53 -2.66 10.30 7.31
CA ARG A 53 -3.20 10.49 5.99
C ARG A 53 -3.45 9.17 5.28
N LEU A 54 -2.54 8.20 5.44
CA LEU A 54 -2.68 6.92 4.76
C LEU A 54 -3.74 6.04 5.39
N SER A 55 -3.96 6.18 6.70
CA SER A 55 -4.96 5.34 7.35
C SER A 55 -6.33 6.00 7.40
N GLY A 56 -6.45 7.22 6.94
CA GLY A 56 -7.68 7.98 7.09
C GLY A 56 -8.65 7.91 5.93
N VAL A 57 -8.49 6.99 5.02
CA VAL A 57 -9.41 6.79 3.91
C VAL A 57 -9.58 8.07 3.09
N GLU A 58 -8.46 8.72 2.82
CA GLU A 58 -8.45 9.98 2.11
C GLU A 58 -8.16 9.73 0.64
N ALA A 59 -8.95 10.27 -0.27
CA ALA A 59 -8.82 9.96 -1.69
C ALA A 59 -7.45 10.29 -2.24
N ALA A 60 -6.98 11.51 -1.98
CA ALA A 60 -5.69 11.91 -2.52
C ALA A 60 -4.55 11.06 -1.97
N ALA A 61 -4.61 10.77 -0.67
CA ALA A 61 -3.57 9.96 -0.04
C ALA A 61 -3.61 8.53 -0.56
N THR A 62 -4.79 7.99 -0.73
CA THR A 62 -4.93 6.62 -1.22
C THR A 62 -4.38 6.50 -2.63
N MET A 63 -4.72 7.43 -3.50
CA MET A 63 -4.25 7.37 -4.87
C MET A 63 -2.75 7.54 -4.95
N ALA A 64 -2.19 8.46 -4.18
CA ALA A 64 -0.75 8.67 -4.16
C ALA A 64 -0.03 7.42 -3.66
N ALA A 65 -0.57 6.78 -2.64
CA ALA A 65 0.06 5.59 -2.09
C ALA A 65 0.02 4.44 -3.09
N ILE A 66 -1.09 4.25 -3.80
CA ILE A 66 -1.14 3.20 -4.80
C ILE A 66 -0.10 3.47 -5.88
N GLU A 67 -0.01 4.71 -6.33
CA GLU A 67 0.93 5.04 -7.39
C GLU A 67 2.38 4.84 -6.95
N LEU A 68 2.70 5.24 -5.74
CA LEU A 68 4.09 5.32 -5.30
C LEU A 68 4.58 4.13 -4.48
N LEU A 69 3.67 3.35 -3.90
CA LEU A 69 4.06 2.20 -3.10
C LEU A 69 3.88 0.87 -3.82
N THR A 70 3.27 0.85 -5.00
CA THR A 70 3.10 -0.40 -5.73
C THR A 70 4.44 -0.83 -6.31
N VAL A 71 4.86 -2.03 -5.96
CA VAL A 71 6.12 -2.58 -6.45
C VAL A 71 5.89 -3.63 -7.54
N ARG A 72 4.67 -4.10 -7.69
CA ARG A 72 4.36 -5.09 -8.72
C ARG A 72 2.89 -4.95 -9.10
N GLY A 73 2.56 -5.15 -10.34
CA GLY A 73 1.19 -5.05 -10.82
C GLY A 73 0.94 -3.78 -11.59
N ASP A 74 -0.29 -3.66 -12.10
CA ASP A 74 -0.63 -2.52 -12.97
C ASP A 74 -1.27 -1.42 -12.12
N LYS A 75 -0.46 -0.52 -11.62
CA LYS A 75 -0.96 0.51 -10.72
C LYS A 75 -1.89 1.49 -11.42
N ALA A 76 -1.68 1.73 -12.70
CA ALA A 76 -2.57 2.63 -13.43
C ALA A 76 -3.98 2.04 -13.52
N ALA A 77 -4.07 0.75 -13.80
CA ALA A 77 -5.36 0.09 -13.85
C ALA A 77 -6.01 0.05 -12.47
N ALA A 78 -5.20 -0.13 -11.43
CA ALA A 78 -5.71 -0.15 -10.07
C ALA A 78 -6.32 1.19 -9.70
N ILE A 79 -5.63 2.27 -10.03
CA ILE A 79 -6.13 3.60 -9.74
C ILE A 79 -7.41 3.86 -10.52
N ALA A 80 -7.46 3.44 -11.78
CA ALA A 80 -8.64 3.64 -12.59
C ALA A 80 -9.84 2.84 -12.07
N ALA A 81 -9.58 1.73 -11.40
CA ALA A 81 -10.65 0.88 -10.87
C ALA A 81 -11.06 1.24 -9.45
N LEU A 82 -10.37 2.18 -8.83
CA LEU A 82 -10.57 2.49 -7.42
C LEU A 82 -11.96 3.09 -7.17
N LYS A 83 -12.66 2.53 -6.20
CA LYS A 83 -13.96 3.03 -5.80
C LYS A 83 -13.97 3.20 -4.31
N LEU A 84 -14.96 3.92 -3.80
CA LEU A 84 -15.03 4.18 -2.37
C LEU A 84 -15.01 2.90 -1.55
N LYS A 85 -15.65 1.85 -2.06
CA LYS A 85 -15.69 0.61 -1.30
C LYS A 85 -14.32 -0.04 -1.15
N ASP A 86 -13.35 0.38 -1.96
CA ASP A 86 -12.01 -0.20 -1.89
C ASP A 86 -11.12 0.52 -0.90
N PHE A 87 -11.53 1.69 -0.42
CA PHE A 87 -10.66 2.52 0.40
C PHE A 87 -10.28 1.85 1.71
N LYS A 88 -11.21 1.10 2.31
CA LYS A 88 -10.87 0.46 3.56
C LYS A 88 -9.81 -0.63 3.35
N ALA A 89 -9.95 -1.41 2.30
CA ALA A 89 -8.95 -2.43 2.00
C ALA A 89 -7.60 -1.79 1.74
N CYS A 90 -7.59 -0.64 1.06
CA CYS A 90 -6.36 0.08 0.80
C CYS A 90 -5.74 0.57 2.10
N ALA A 91 -6.55 1.16 2.98
CA ALA A 91 -6.04 1.65 4.25
C ALA A 91 -5.47 0.51 5.09
N ASP A 92 -6.14 -0.63 5.10
CA ASP A 92 -5.65 -1.78 5.85
C ASP A 92 -4.33 -2.28 5.27
N ALA A 93 -4.20 -2.32 3.94
CA ALA A 93 -2.96 -2.76 3.31
C ALA A 93 -1.82 -1.79 3.60
N PHE A 94 -2.10 -0.48 3.56
CA PHE A 94 -1.08 0.50 3.87
C PHE A 94 -0.63 0.37 5.33
N ALA A 95 -1.57 0.16 6.24
CA ALA A 95 -1.23 -0.01 7.65
C ALA A 95 -0.35 -1.23 7.86
N LEU A 96 -0.66 -2.32 7.17
CA LEU A 96 0.15 -3.52 7.29
C LEU A 96 1.54 -3.29 6.72
N ALA A 97 1.65 -2.63 5.56
CA ALA A 97 2.95 -2.35 4.97
C ALA A 97 3.78 -1.45 5.88
N LEU A 98 3.14 -0.44 6.48
CA LEU A 98 3.85 0.46 7.38
C LEU A 98 4.29 -0.28 8.65
N SER A 99 3.48 -1.20 9.12
CA SER A 99 3.83 -2.00 10.27
C SER A 99 5.11 -2.79 10.01
N HIS A 100 5.21 -3.39 8.82
CA HIS A 100 6.45 -4.10 8.46
C HIS A 100 7.66 -3.16 8.50
N HIS A 101 7.48 -1.96 8.02
CA HIS A 101 8.57 -0.99 7.97
C HIS A 101 9.04 -0.62 9.38
N PHE A 102 8.09 -0.40 10.28
CA PHE A 102 8.47 -0.01 11.64
C PHE A 102 8.96 -1.15 12.47
N ASP A 103 8.43 -2.33 12.28
CA ASP A 103 8.88 -3.47 13.03
C ASP A 103 10.26 -3.91 12.61
N GLY A 104 10.71 -3.40 11.48
CA GLY A 104 12.02 -3.71 11.06
C GLY A 104 12.03 -5.03 10.41
N GLU A 105 13.18 -5.71 10.50
CA GLU A 105 13.24 -6.84 9.87
C GLU A 105 12.86 -7.93 10.67
N PRO A 106 12.60 -9.00 10.12
CA PRO A 106 12.21 -10.16 10.83
C PRO A 106 13.25 -10.51 11.76
N LYS A 107 12.88 -10.93 12.80
CA LYS A 107 13.76 -11.25 13.71
C LYS A 107 14.36 -12.38 13.37
N ASN A 108 15.21 -12.63 13.45
CA ASN A 108 15.79 -13.61 13.09
C ASN A 108 16.25 -14.16 14.03
N ASP A 109 16.11 -13.86 14.70
CA ASP A 109 16.49 -14.35 15.60
C ASP A 109 16.36 -15.34 15.81
#